data_5f56dce9370c860433f3ac721c0284c1
#
_entry.id   5f56dce9370c860433f3ac721c0284c1
#
_cell.length_a   1.000
_cell.length_b   1.000
_cell.length_c   1.000
_cell.angle_alpha   90.00
_cell.angle_beta   90.00
_cell.angle_gamma   90.00
#
_symmetry.space_group_name_H-M   'P 1'
#
loop_
_entity.id
_entity.type
_entity.pdbx_description
1 polymer ?
#
loop_
_entity_poly.entity_id
_entity_poly.type
_entity_poly.pdbx_seq_one_letter_code
_entity_poly.pdbx_strand_id
1 'polypeptide(L)'
;MRNFDIIKDIDGLKTIYRYCTTAEDFQMANPMVSAMQARLALEMMVKTVYRLKGWQIGERASLLSLTTDERFTAFINSEDLMKRIHYVRKIGNNAAHANDGFVGRRESFFAVLNLYYIIGSILLAWQVIDTLPDFDKELIPQSPQPSNIAVVPQTEQASSA
;
A
#
# COMPACT_ATOMS: atom_id res chain seq x y z
N MET A 1 14.07 -8.25 -8.77
CA MET A 1 13.73 -6.83 -8.79
C MET A 1 12.23 -6.65 -8.60
N ARG A 2 11.83 -5.66 -7.85
CA ARG A 2 10.42 -5.30 -7.59
C ARG A 2 10.14 -3.88 -8.04
N ASN A 3 8.89 -3.57 -8.34
CA ASN A 3 8.53 -2.20 -8.69
C ASN A 3 8.89 -1.21 -7.58
N PHE A 4 8.69 -1.58 -6.32
CA PHE A 4 8.97 -0.72 -5.18
C PHE A 4 10.45 -0.62 -4.81
N ASP A 5 11.35 -1.25 -5.53
CA ASP A 5 12.80 -1.09 -5.30
C ASP A 5 13.27 0.37 -5.47
N ILE A 6 12.45 1.22 -6.10
CA ILE A 6 12.68 2.66 -6.17
C ILE A 6 12.79 3.34 -4.79
N ILE A 7 12.22 2.72 -3.75
CA ILE A 7 12.28 3.27 -2.37
C ILE A 7 13.15 2.42 -1.43
N LYS A 8 13.77 1.37 -1.93
CA LYS A 8 14.49 0.38 -1.12
C LYS A 8 15.57 1.00 -0.23
N ASP A 9 16.33 1.92 -0.76
CA ASP A 9 17.49 2.51 -0.11
C ASP A 9 17.24 3.94 0.42
N ILE A 10 15.98 4.37 0.47
CA ILE A 10 15.62 5.69 0.98
C ILE A 10 15.47 5.62 2.50
N ASP A 11 16.27 6.43 3.21
CA ASP A 11 16.21 6.53 4.66
C ASP A 11 14.79 6.94 5.13
N GLY A 12 14.31 6.25 6.15
CA GLY A 12 12.99 6.49 6.72
C GLY A 12 11.84 5.77 6.00
N LEU A 13 12.10 5.10 4.86
CA LEU A 13 11.07 4.39 4.10
C LEU A 13 11.16 2.86 4.19
N LYS A 14 12.02 2.31 5.02
CA LYS A 14 12.22 0.86 5.12
C LYS A 14 10.95 0.10 5.49
N THR A 15 10.17 0.61 6.44
CA THR A 15 8.92 -0.04 6.84
C THR A 15 7.87 0.06 5.75
N ILE A 16 7.77 1.21 5.10
CA ILE A 16 6.88 1.39 3.94
C ILE A 16 7.27 0.43 2.82
N TYR A 17 8.56 0.31 2.53
CA TYR A 17 9.07 -0.63 1.54
C TYR A 17 8.64 -2.08 1.83
N ARG A 18 8.71 -2.51 3.08
CA ARG A 18 8.27 -3.85 3.49
C ARG A 18 6.80 -4.09 3.22
N TYR A 19 5.92 -3.14 3.55
CA TYR A 19 4.49 -3.26 3.23
C TYR A 19 4.23 -3.24 1.72
N CYS A 20 4.93 -2.39 0.98
CA CYS A 20 4.81 -2.32 -0.47
C CYS A 20 5.23 -3.63 -1.14
N THR A 21 6.37 -4.18 -0.76
CA THR A 21 6.86 -5.44 -1.34
C THR A 21 6.01 -6.62 -0.94
N THR A 22 5.47 -6.65 0.26
CA THR A 22 4.51 -7.68 0.66
C THR A 22 3.22 -7.58 -0.15
N ALA A 23 2.71 -6.37 -0.37
CA ALA A 23 1.54 -6.17 -1.23
C ALA A 23 1.80 -6.67 -2.65
N GLU A 24 2.95 -6.37 -3.21
CA GLU A 24 3.35 -6.81 -4.55
C GLU A 24 3.52 -8.33 -4.63
N ASP A 25 4.21 -8.92 -3.65
CA ASP A 25 4.48 -10.36 -3.62
C ASP A 25 3.20 -11.20 -3.49
N PHE A 26 2.21 -10.72 -2.76
CA PHE A 26 0.95 -11.44 -2.54
C PHE A 26 -0.16 -11.09 -3.53
N GLN A 27 0.08 -10.21 -4.48
CA GLN A 27 -0.96 -9.70 -5.37
C GLN A 27 -1.73 -10.82 -6.09
N MET A 28 -1.03 -11.82 -6.58
CA MET A 28 -1.65 -12.96 -7.25
C MET A 28 -2.04 -14.08 -6.27
N ALA A 29 -1.21 -14.35 -5.27
CA ALA A 29 -1.38 -15.49 -4.38
C ALA A 29 -2.45 -15.26 -3.32
N ASN A 30 -2.55 -14.06 -2.79
CA ASN A 30 -3.54 -13.69 -1.77
C ASN A 30 -3.96 -12.23 -1.93
N PRO A 31 -4.93 -11.96 -2.80
CA PRO A 31 -5.37 -10.60 -3.09
C PRO A 31 -5.83 -9.81 -1.86
N MET A 32 -6.47 -10.45 -0.89
CA MET A 32 -6.92 -9.77 0.33
C MET A 32 -5.75 -9.29 1.17
N VAL A 33 -4.74 -10.14 1.38
CA VAL A 33 -3.52 -9.75 2.10
C VAL A 33 -2.80 -8.63 1.35
N SER A 34 -2.68 -8.74 0.04
CA SER A 34 -2.08 -7.70 -0.81
C SER A 34 -2.75 -6.34 -0.62
N ALA A 35 -4.08 -6.30 -0.71
CA ALA A 35 -4.84 -5.05 -0.54
C ALA A 35 -4.71 -4.47 0.87
N MET A 36 -4.70 -5.30 1.90
CA MET A 36 -4.49 -4.85 3.29
C MET A 36 -3.10 -4.26 3.48
N GLN A 37 -2.08 -4.89 2.94
CA GLN A 37 -0.69 -4.40 3.01
C GLN A 37 -0.51 -3.11 2.23
N ALA A 38 -1.15 -2.98 1.07
CA ALA A 38 -1.15 -1.74 0.30
C ALA A 38 -1.76 -0.58 1.09
N ARG A 39 -2.88 -0.83 1.78
CA ARG A 39 -3.50 0.18 2.64
C ARG A 39 -2.61 0.58 3.81
N LEU A 40 -1.94 -0.36 4.45
CA LEU A 40 -0.99 -0.08 5.54
C LEU A 40 0.20 0.76 5.04
N ALA A 41 0.74 0.44 3.86
CA ALA A 41 1.78 1.24 3.23
C ALA A 41 1.31 2.67 2.96
N LEU A 42 0.11 2.83 2.42
CA LEU A 42 -0.50 4.13 2.20
C LEU A 42 -0.64 4.93 3.50
N GLU A 43 -1.18 4.31 4.55
CA GLU A 43 -1.35 4.95 5.85
C GLU A 43 -0.02 5.45 6.40
N MET A 44 1.02 4.63 6.34
CA MET A 44 2.35 5.02 6.79
C MET A 44 2.94 6.15 5.94
N MET A 45 2.72 6.13 4.62
CA MET A 45 3.18 7.21 3.76
C MET A 45 2.46 8.53 4.05
N VAL A 46 1.15 8.49 4.27
CA VAL A 46 0.37 9.67 4.66
C VAL A 46 0.85 10.22 6.00
N LYS A 47 1.07 9.38 6.99
CA LYS A 47 1.61 9.79 8.29
C LYS A 47 3.02 10.36 8.19
N THR A 48 3.83 9.86 7.27
CA THR A 48 5.16 10.41 6.96
C THR A 48 5.05 11.83 6.40
N VAL A 49 4.09 12.08 5.51
CA VAL A 49 3.80 13.44 5.01
C VAL A 49 3.46 14.37 6.17
N TYR A 50 2.55 13.96 7.05
CA TYR A 50 2.14 14.76 8.22
C TYR A 50 3.35 15.10 9.11
N ARG A 51 4.16 14.08 9.41
CA ARG A 51 5.35 14.29 10.26
C ARG A 51 6.34 15.27 9.64
N LEU A 52 6.63 15.14 8.35
CA LEU A 52 7.56 16.01 7.65
C LEU A 52 7.03 17.44 7.48
N LYS A 53 5.72 17.59 7.41
CA LYS A 53 5.05 18.91 7.39
C LYS A 53 4.86 19.52 8.78
N GLY A 54 5.12 18.76 9.85
CA GLY A 54 4.87 19.22 11.22
C GLY A 54 3.39 19.30 11.59
N TRP A 55 2.53 18.60 10.86
CA TRP A 55 1.10 18.53 11.16
C TRP A 55 0.84 17.47 12.22
N GLN A 56 0.09 17.85 13.25
CA GLN A 56 -0.28 16.91 14.29
C GLN A 56 -1.34 15.91 13.81
N ILE A 57 -1.21 14.68 14.30
CA ILE A 57 -2.18 13.61 14.05
C ILE A 57 -2.95 13.40 15.34
N GLY A 58 -4.28 13.55 15.29
CA GLY A 58 -5.15 13.28 16.43
C GLY A 58 -5.15 11.80 16.81
N GLU A 59 -5.42 11.50 18.08
CA GLU A 59 -5.42 10.13 18.62
C GLU A 59 -6.40 9.19 17.91
N ARG A 60 -7.49 9.73 17.38
CA ARG A 60 -8.54 8.97 16.68
C ARG A 60 -8.55 9.21 15.17
N ALA A 61 -7.46 9.70 14.65
CA ALA A 61 -7.37 9.97 13.22
C ALA A 61 -7.45 8.66 12.42
N SER A 62 -8.40 8.60 11.51
CA SER A 62 -8.52 7.53 10.52
C SER A 62 -7.77 7.91 9.24
N LEU A 63 -7.45 6.92 8.42
CA LEU A 63 -6.88 7.19 7.10
C LEU A 63 -7.82 8.09 6.27
N LEU A 64 -9.14 7.89 6.39
CA LEU A 64 -10.12 8.77 5.75
C LEU A 64 -9.98 10.21 6.23
N SER A 65 -9.93 10.46 7.53
CA SER A 65 -9.82 11.82 8.08
C SER A 65 -8.50 12.47 7.68
N LEU A 66 -7.39 11.74 7.70
CA LEU A 66 -6.07 12.24 7.30
C LEU A 66 -6.02 12.62 5.82
N THR A 67 -6.65 11.84 4.96
CA THR A 67 -6.61 12.06 3.50
C THR A 67 -7.67 13.02 2.98
N THR A 68 -8.69 13.34 3.77
CA THR A 68 -9.71 14.35 3.45
C THR A 68 -9.45 15.71 4.11
N ASP A 69 -8.46 15.81 5.00
CA ASP A 69 -8.02 17.07 5.58
C ASP A 69 -7.57 18.04 4.49
N GLU A 70 -7.99 19.30 4.59
CA GLU A 70 -7.70 20.33 3.56
C GLU A 70 -6.21 20.56 3.33
N ARG A 71 -5.38 20.44 4.37
CA ARG A 71 -3.93 20.60 4.25
C ARG A 71 -3.33 19.49 3.39
N PHE A 72 -3.79 18.26 3.61
CA PHE A 72 -3.33 17.11 2.83
C PHE A 72 -3.79 17.18 1.39
N THR A 73 -5.07 17.49 1.15
CA THR A 73 -5.61 17.62 -0.22
C THR A 73 -4.93 18.74 -0.99
N ALA A 74 -4.61 19.86 -0.32
CA ALA A 74 -3.86 20.96 -0.93
C ALA A 74 -2.41 20.55 -1.24
N PHE A 75 -1.78 19.75 -0.38
CA PHE A 75 -0.45 19.22 -0.62
C PHE A 75 -0.42 18.29 -1.84
N ILE A 76 -1.37 17.38 -1.94
CA ILE A 76 -1.47 16.46 -3.09
C ILE A 76 -1.78 17.22 -4.38
N ASN A 77 -2.70 18.20 -4.32
CA ASN A 77 -3.06 19.10 -5.42
C ASN A 77 -3.32 18.39 -6.76
N SER A 78 -3.98 17.24 -6.69
CA SER A 78 -4.32 16.43 -7.87
C SER A 78 -5.55 15.60 -7.58
N GLU A 79 -6.62 15.81 -8.34
CA GLU A 79 -7.83 14.98 -8.24
C GLU A 79 -7.55 13.53 -8.60
N ASP A 80 -6.75 13.28 -9.62
CA ASP A 80 -6.41 11.93 -10.04
C ASP A 80 -5.63 11.19 -8.95
N LEU A 81 -4.68 11.87 -8.32
CA LEU A 81 -3.92 11.27 -7.23
C LEU A 81 -4.80 11.00 -6.01
N MET A 82 -5.72 11.90 -5.69
CA MET A 82 -6.70 11.70 -4.62
C MET A 82 -7.61 10.50 -4.90
N LYS A 83 -8.04 10.31 -6.14
CA LYS A 83 -8.82 9.13 -6.54
C LYS A 83 -8.04 7.84 -6.33
N ARG A 84 -6.75 7.83 -6.67
CA ARG A 84 -5.86 6.68 -6.43
C ARG A 84 -5.74 6.39 -4.93
N ILE A 85 -5.56 7.41 -4.11
CA ILE A 85 -5.47 7.30 -2.65
C ILE A 85 -6.75 6.69 -2.08
N HIS A 86 -7.90 7.20 -2.47
CA HIS A 86 -9.18 6.68 -1.98
C HIS A 86 -9.47 5.25 -2.47
N TYR A 87 -9.02 4.91 -3.67
CA TYR A 87 -9.12 3.53 -4.17
C TYR A 87 -8.37 2.55 -3.27
N VAL A 88 -7.10 2.82 -3.01
CA VAL A 88 -6.27 1.95 -2.15
C VAL A 88 -6.86 1.85 -0.74
N ARG A 89 -7.32 2.96 -0.18
CA ARG A 89 -7.97 2.99 1.13
C ARG A 89 -9.22 2.12 1.16
N LYS A 90 -10.11 2.27 0.19
CA LYS A 90 -11.38 1.53 0.14
C LYS A 90 -11.17 0.05 -0.09
N ILE A 91 -10.30 -0.33 -1.02
CA ILE A 91 -10.02 -1.75 -1.31
C ILE A 91 -9.36 -2.41 -0.10
N GLY A 92 -8.44 -1.74 0.57
CA GLY A 92 -7.84 -2.27 1.79
C GLY A 92 -8.85 -2.42 2.94
N ASN A 93 -9.80 -1.50 3.08
CA ASN A 93 -10.90 -1.62 4.04
C ASN A 93 -11.79 -2.83 3.71
N ASN A 94 -12.15 -3.01 2.45
CA ASN A 94 -12.95 -4.16 2.01
C ASN A 94 -12.24 -5.48 2.32
N ALA A 95 -10.93 -5.54 2.11
CA ALA A 95 -10.12 -6.70 2.42
C ALA A 95 -10.06 -7.00 3.92
N ALA A 96 -10.06 -5.97 4.77
CA ALA A 96 -10.01 -6.11 6.22
C ALA A 96 -11.36 -6.52 6.83
N HIS A 97 -12.47 -6.25 6.14
CA HIS A 97 -13.83 -6.50 6.60
C HIS A 97 -14.54 -7.45 5.63
N ALA A 98 -14.62 -8.72 5.98
CA ALA A 98 -15.11 -9.80 5.11
C ALA A 98 -16.52 -9.56 4.53
N ASN A 99 -17.32 -8.68 5.15
CA ASN A 99 -18.69 -8.37 4.71
C ASN A 99 -18.80 -7.13 3.82
N ASP A 100 -17.70 -6.39 3.61
CA ASP A 100 -17.73 -5.09 2.94
C ASP A 100 -17.47 -5.17 1.43
N GLY A 101 -17.18 -6.36 0.92
CA GLY A 101 -16.99 -6.61 -0.50
C GLY A 101 -15.86 -7.58 -0.78
N PHE A 102 -15.89 -8.12 -1.98
CA PHE A 102 -14.90 -9.06 -2.46
C PHE A 102 -13.68 -8.30 -2.98
N VAL A 103 -12.50 -8.78 -2.61
CA VAL A 103 -11.22 -8.31 -3.15
C VAL A 103 -10.54 -9.44 -3.89
N GLY A 104 -10.63 -9.40 -5.20
CA GLY A 104 -9.96 -10.35 -6.08
C GLY A 104 -8.65 -9.83 -6.62
N ARG A 105 -8.08 -10.59 -7.55
CA ARG A 105 -6.80 -10.25 -8.18
C ARG A 105 -6.84 -8.91 -8.93
N ARG A 106 -7.95 -8.58 -9.56
CA ARG A 106 -8.13 -7.30 -10.25
C ARG A 106 -8.02 -6.12 -9.29
N GLU A 107 -8.75 -6.17 -8.19
CA GLU A 107 -8.78 -5.09 -7.19
C GLU A 107 -7.43 -4.96 -6.50
N SER A 108 -6.79 -6.06 -6.13
CA SER A 108 -5.47 -6.01 -5.52
C SER A 108 -4.40 -5.52 -6.49
N PHE A 109 -4.49 -5.87 -7.76
CA PHE A 109 -3.59 -5.34 -8.79
C PHE A 109 -3.68 -3.82 -8.89
N PHE A 110 -4.90 -3.28 -8.97
CA PHE A 110 -5.08 -1.83 -9.03
C PHE A 110 -4.69 -1.15 -7.72
N ALA A 111 -4.85 -1.81 -6.56
CA ALA A 111 -4.37 -1.27 -5.30
C ALA A 111 -2.84 -1.12 -5.32
N VAL A 112 -2.12 -2.13 -5.75
CA VAL A 112 -0.65 -2.10 -5.85
C VAL A 112 -0.18 -1.07 -6.88
N LEU A 113 -0.80 -1.07 -8.07
CA LEU A 113 -0.51 -0.11 -9.14
C LEU A 113 -0.69 1.33 -8.66
N ASN A 114 -1.85 1.62 -8.07
CA ASN A 114 -2.16 2.96 -7.58
C ASN A 114 -1.23 3.37 -6.44
N LEU A 115 -0.91 2.46 -5.51
CA LEU A 115 0.04 2.71 -4.44
C LEU A 115 1.42 3.13 -4.99
N TYR A 116 1.89 2.45 -6.02
CA TYR A 116 3.16 2.77 -6.67
C TYR A 116 3.17 4.22 -7.18
N TYR A 117 2.13 4.63 -7.89
CA TYR A 117 2.05 5.98 -8.42
C TYR A 117 1.81 7.04 -7.34
N ILE A 118 1.09 6.71 -6.27
CA ILE A 118 0.94 7.60 -5.11
C ILE A 118 2.29 7.91 -4.48
N ILE A 119 3.02 6.87 -4.10
CA ILE A 119 4.32 7.02 -3.45
C ILE A 119 5.32 7.70 -4.38
N GLY A 120 5.39 7.24 -5.62
CA GLY A 120 6.28 7.81 -6.62
C GLY A 120 6.02 9.29 -6.88
N SER A 121 4.76 9.70 -6.99
CA SER A 121 4.38 11.10 -7.19
C SER A 121 4.77 12.00 -6.02
N ILE A 122 4.60 11.52 -4.78
CA ILE A 122 5.01 12.27 -3.59
C ILE A 122 6.53 12.43 -3.57
N LEU A 123 7.28 11.38 -3.88
CA LEU A 123 8.74 11.43 -3.88
C LEU A 123 9.29 12.31 -5.01
N LEU A 124 8.65 12.33 -6.17
CA LEU A 124 8.97 13.27 -7.25
C LEU A 124 8.73 14.72 -6.82
N ALA A 125 7.59 15.00 -6.19
CA ALA A 125 7.26 16.33 -5.69
C ALA A 125 8.27 16.83 -4.65
N TRP A 126 8.79 15.95 -3.83
CA TRP A 126 9.84 16.26 -2.85
C TRP A 126 11.27 16.19 -3.41
N GLN A 127 11.42 15.89 -4.69
CA GLN A 127 12.73 15.75 -5.33
C GLN A 127 13.65 14.69 -4.67
N VAL A 128 13.04 13.69 -4.05
CA VAL A 128 13.76 12.54 -3.49
C VAL A 128 14.20 11.59 -4.59
N ILE A 129 13.39 11.49 -5.64
CA ILE A 129 13.71 10.80 -6.88
C ILE A 129 13.58 11.77 -8.05
N ASP A 130 14.38 11.56 -9.08
CA ASP A 130 14.37 12.42 -10.28
C ASP A 130 13.39 11.92 -11.34
N THR A 131 13.22 10.63 -11.41
CA THR A 131 12.35 9.97 -12.38
C THR A 131 11.59 8.84 -11.71
N LEU A 132 10.40 8.55 -12.23
CA LEU A 132 9.59 7.41 -11.82
C LEU A 132 9.43 6.49 -13.02
N PRO A 133 10.04 5.29 -13.01
CA PRO A 133 9.78 4.29 -14.05
C PRO A 133 8.30 3.91 -14.10
N ASP A 134 7.83 3.52 -15.28
CA ASP A 134 6.49 2.95 -15.37
C ASP A 134 6.39 1.67 -14.55
N PHE A 135 5.22 1.46 -13.95
CA PHE A 135 4.93 0.23 -13.24
C PHE A 135 5.02 -0.97 -14.20
N ASP A 136 5.81 -1.95 -13.83
CA ASP A 136 6.01 -3.16 -14.62
C ASP A 136 5.27 -4.35 -13.99
N LYS A 137 4.17 -4.73 -14.61
CA LYS A 137 3.35 -5.86 -14.15
C LYS A 137 4.10 -7.20 -14.21
N GLU A 138 5.11 -7.31 -15.05
CA GLU A 138 5.91 -8.53 -15.18
C GLU A 138 6.80 -8.79 -13.95
N LEU A 139 7.03 -7.78 -13.13
CA LEU A 139 7.76 -7.92 -11.87
C LEU A 139 6.92 -8.50 -10.74
N ILE A 140 5.59 -8.59 -10.90
CA ILE A 140 4.72 -9.21 -9.90
C ILE A 140 4.89 -10.73 -9.97
N PRO A 141 5.17 -11.40 -8.83
CA PRO A 141 5.24 -12.86 -8.80
C PRO A 141 3.93 -13.50 -9.26
N GLN A 142 4.01 -14.36 -10.27
CA GLN A 142 2.84 -15.04 -10.84
C GLN A 142 2.41 -16.26 -10.04
N SER A 143 3.34 -16.82 -9.27
CA SER A 143 3.07 -17.95 -8.39
C SER A 143 3.76 -17.72 -7.05
N PRO A 144 3.16 -18.21 -5.95
CA PRO A 144 3.82 -18.15 -4.65
C PRO A 144 5.17 -18.87 -4.75
N GLN A 145 6.26 -18.16 -4.46
CA GLN A 145 7.55 -18.82 -4.30
C GLN A 145 7.50 -19.65 -3.00
N PRO A 146 7.86 -20.92 -3.03
CA PRO A 146 7.81 -21.76 -1.83
C PRO A 146 8.60 -21.22 -0.64
N SER A 147 9.65 -20.44 -0.93
CA SER A 147 10.48 -19.80 0.09
C SER A 147 9.86 -18.54 0.71
N ASN A 148 8.84 -17.98 0.08
CA ASN A 148 8.19 -16.74 0.51
C ASN A 148 6.83 -16.98 1.18
N ILE A 149 6.36 -18.19 1.12
CA ILE A 149 5.25 -18.62 1.96
C ILE A 149 5.86 -18.71 3.37
N ALA A 150 5.68 -17.67 4.18
CA ALA A 150 5.72 -17.90 5.60
C ALA A 150 4.75 -19.04 5.81
N VAL A 151 5.29 -20.22 6.12
CA VAL A 151 4.51 -21.30 6.64
C VAL A 151 3.93 -20.73 7.93
N VAL A 152 2.74 -20.16 7.83
CA VAL A 152 1.90 -20.09 9.00
C VAL A 152 1.80 -21.55 9.42
N PRO A 153 2.36 -21.93 10.58
CA PRO A 153 2.11 -23.27 11.05
C PRO A 153 0.58 -23.37 10.99
N GLN A 154 0.10 -24.24 10.16
CA GLN A 154 -1.25 -24.71 10.36
C GLN A 154 -1.20 -25.15 11.80
N THR A 155 -1.67 -24.31 12.68
CA THR A 155 -2.22 -24.81 13.90
C THR A 155 -3.10 -25.92 13.40
N GLU A 156 -2.64 -27.13 13.56
CA GLU A 156 -3.52 -28.27 13.47
C GLU A 156 -4.76 -27.78 14.16
N GLN A 157 -5.79 -27.52 13.36
CA GLN A 157 -7.09 -27.51 13.96
C GLN A 157 -7.11 -28.86 14.63
N ALA A 158 -6.88 -28.83 15.94
CA ALA A 158 -7.17 -29.99 16.72
C ALA A 158 -8.57 -30.34 16.26
N SER A 159 -8.66 -31.35 15.44
CA SER A 159 -9.93 -31.91 15.12
C SER A 159 -10.45 -32.35 16.47
N SER A 160 -11.26 -31.49 17.06
CA SER A 160 -12.10 -31.89 18.15
C SER A 160 -13.06 -32.89 17.54
N ALA A 161 -12.62 -34.09 17.54
CA ALA A 161 -13.54 -35.19 17.35
C ALA A 161 -14.58 -35.12 18.46
#